data_a92670de59c61ac614790a5d1330b7b6
#
_entry.id   a92670de59c61ac614790a5d1330b7b6
#
_cell.length_a   1.000
_cell.length_b   1.000
_cell.length_c   1.000
_cell.angle_alpha   90.00
_cell.angle_beta   90.00
_cell.angle_gamma   90.00
#
_symmetry.space_group_name_H-M   'P 1'
#
loop_
_entity.id
_entity.type
_entity.pdbx_description
1 polymer ?
#
loop_
_entity_poly.entity_id
_entity_poly.type
_entity_poly.pdbx_seq_one_letter_code
_entity_poly.pdbx_strand_id
1 'polypeptide(L)'
;MTFSGMSLLTGWGEGLDCLPTDAYAAAAGRRILPLPPPPFANDRLRRATRECLLAITAVSEALSHSPLSAADIAGQRTALVYASASSYVAANWAFLHTDPSRAMYFPYTAPSAVPGEVSMYFNITGPYLSFLSGANAGLEALWQAATLLNTDQCDRALILGVETFIECEELYTRGRRLLSMPLVETAVCLLLERYPSLATMNYSAGNTTADNQANELITPEMLATLRATPATTAITLCGSTMRTGRQMAQQLRHRWPSGSVPPISVVNTRTGTCLAATPLIGLLLALAEAQHEQILCISRWGEAWSMLSWP
;
A
#
# COMPACT_ATOMS: atom_id res chain seq x y z
N MET A 1 -7.51 17.88 -1.45
CA MET A 1 -6.30 17.27 -0.84
C MET A 1 -5.19 17.30 -1.87
N THR A 2 -3.97 17.55 -1.43
CA THR A 2 -2.80 17.62 -2.32
C THR A 2 -1.74 16.68 -1.77
N PHE A 3 -1.05 15.97 -2.63
CA PHE A 3 0.18 15.29 -2.25
C PHE A 3 1.31 16.31 -2.20
N SER A 4 1.90 16.50 -1.03
CA SER A 4 3.04 17.41 -0.83
C SER A 4 4.38 16.68 -0.82
N GLY A 5 4.37 15.35 -0.71
CA GLY A 5 5.56 14.53 -0.78
C GLY A 5 5.20 13.06 -1.05
N MET A 6 6.07 12.37 -1.77
CA MET A 6 5.87 10.97 -2.13
C MET A 6 7.21 10.26 -2.22
N SER A 7 7.25 9.00 -1.79
CA SER A 7 8.39 8.12 -2.01
C SER A 7 7.93 6.71 -2.35
N LEU A 8 8.73 6.02 -3.13
CA LEU A 8 8.54 4.62 -3.47
C LEU A 8 9.90 3.92 -3.52
N LEU A 9 10.10 2.99 -2.60
CA LEU A 9 11.25 2.10 -2.55
C LEU A 9 10.75 0.68 -2.80
N THR A 10 11.30 -0.03 -3.76
CA THR A 10 10.90 -1.40 -4.09
C THR A 10 12.12 -2.27 -4.33
N GLY A 11 11.94 -3.58 -4.32
CA GLY A 11 12.99 -4.52 -4.75
C GLY A 11 13.39 -4.36 -6.23
N TRP A 12 12.71 -3.50 -7.00
CA TRP A 12 13.11 -3.09 -8.36
C TRP A 12 14.04 -1.88 -8.37
N GLY A 13 13.99 -1.07 -7.33
CA GLY A 13 14.70 0.20 -7.20
C GLY A 13 13.81 1.28 -6.61
N GLU A 14 14.24 2.52 -6.75
CA GLU A 14 13.60 3.71 -6.23
C GLU A 14 12.82 4.46 -7.32
N GLY A 15 11.61 4.90 -6.97
CA GLY A 15 10.71 5.61 -7.86
C GLY A 15 9.94 4.72 -8.84
N LEU A 16 9.04 5.34 -9.61
CA LEU A 16 8.17 4.65 -10.58
C LEU A 16 8.92 4.18 -11.83
N ASP A 17 10.00 4.86 -12.20
CA ASP A 17 10.78 4.56 -13.42
C ASP A 17 11.54 3.24 -13.31
N CYS A 18 11.83 2.77 -12.09
CA CYS A 18 12.45 1.47 -11.87
C CYS A 18 11.50 0.28 -12.02
N LEU A 19 10.19 0.54 -12.07
CA LEU A 19 9.20 -0.53 -12.22
C LEU A 19 9.24 -1.12 -13.64
N PRO A 20 9.36 -2.45 -13.77
CA PRO A 20 9.39 -3.10 -15.08
C PRO A 20 8.02 -2.99 -15.79
N THR A 21 8.00 -3.24 -17.07
CA THR A 21 6.76 -3.39 -17.85
C THR A 21 6.05 -4.72 -17.55
N ASP A 22 6.80 -5.77 -17.24
CA ASP A 22 6.30 -7.07 -16.79
C ASP A 22 7.19 -7.60 -15.66
N ALA A 23 6.67 -7.53 -14.42
CA ALA A 23 7.37 -7.94 -13.21
C ALA A 23 7.72 -9.44 -13.19
N TYR A 24 6.88 -10.30 -13.78
CA TYR A 24 7.14 -11.72 -13.82
C TYR A 24 8.33 -12.04 -14.73
N ALA A 25 8.36 -11.46 -15.90
CA ALA A 25 9.48 -11.62 -16.83
C ALA A 25 10.78 -11.03 -16.26
N ALA A 26 10.70 -9.81 -15.70
CA ALA A 26 11.86 -9.12 -15.12
C ALA A 26 12.42 -9.81 -13.87
N ALA A 27 11.59 -10.54 -13.12
CA ALA A 27 12.05 -11.30 -11.97
C ALA A 27 13.01 -12.45 -12.35
N ALA A 28 12.94 -12.96 -13.59
CA ALA A 28 13.81 -14.02 -14.10
C ALA A 28 13.89 -15.25 -13.14
N GLY A 29 12.74 -15.64 -12.59
CA GLY A 29 12.61 -16.77 -11.66
C GLY A 29 12.93 -16.46 -10.20
N ARG A 30 13.36 -15.24 -9.87
CA ARG A 30 13.50 -14.82 -8.47
C ARG A 30 12.14 -14.81 -7.79
N ARG A 31 12.07 -15.38 -6.59
CA ARG A 31 10.81 -15.47 -5.82
C ARG A 31 10.55 -14.25 -4.97
N ILE A 32 11.60 -13.72 -4.37
CA ILE A 32 11.57 -12.50 -3.56
C ILE A 32 12.56 -11.52 -4.17
N LEU A 33 12.12 -10.27 -4.31
CA LEU A 33 12.97 -9.14 -4.64
C LEU A 33 13.09 -8.28 -3.37
N PRO A 34 14.20 -8.40 -2.64
CA PRO A 34 14.38 -7.68 -1.40
C PRO A 34 14.76 -6.23 -1.64
N LEU A 35 14.38 -5.36 -0.73
CA LEU A 35 14.95 -4.03 -0.60
C LEU A 35 16.35 -4.11 -0.01
N PRO A 36 17.29 -3.29 -0.47
CA PRO A 36 18.59 -3.19 0.20
C PRO A 36 18.41 -2.73 1.65
N PRO A 37 19.32 -3.16 2.57
CA PRO A 37 19.27 -2.66 3.94
C PRO A 37 19.44 -1.14 3.94
N PRO A 38 18.58 -0.41 4.68
CA PRO A 38 18.68 1.04 4.74
C PRO A 38 20.01 1.48 5.38
N PRO A 39 20.63 2.56 4.92
CA PRO A 39 21.92 3.03 5.40
C PRO A 39 21.79 3.80 6.73
N PHE A 40 21.30 3.16 7.79
CA PHE A 40 21.20 3.78 9.09
C PHE A 40 22.35 3.42 10.01
N ALA A 41 23.12 4.42 10.43
CA ALA A 41 24.14 4.37 11.47
C ALA A 41 23.71 5.24 12.66
N ASN A 42 22.57 4.96 13.29
CA ASN A 42 22.09 5.70 14.45
C ASN A 42 21.92 4.75 15.65
N ASP A 43 22.65 5.01 16.73
CA ASP A 43 22.58 4.20 17.97
C ASP A 43 21.17 4.06 18.54
N ARG A 44 20.32 5.06 18.36
CA ARG A 44 18.92 5.02 18.79
C ARG A 44 18.14 3.93 18.07
N LEU A 45 18.45 3.68 16.79
CA LEU A 45 17.76 2.73 15.92
C LEU A 45 18.43 1.34 15.87
N ARG A 46 19.50 1.10 16.63
CA ARG A 46 20.26 -0.16 16.61
C ARG A 46 19.44 -1.42 16.94
N ARG A 47 18.27 -1.25 17.58
CA ARG A 47 17.35 -2.34 17.94
C ARG A 47 16.13 -2.38 17.03
N ALA A 48 15.90 -1.35 16.23
CA ALA A 48 14.78 -1.30 15.30
C ALA A 48 14.88 -2.43 14.28
N THR A 49 13.75 -3.02 13.94
CA THR A 49 13.70 -4.02 12.88
C THR A 49 13.93 -3.37 11.52
N ARG A 50 14.24 -4.19 10.51
CA ARG A 50 14.46 -3.71 9.15
C ARG A 50 13.23 -2.98 8.61
N GLU A 51 12.01 -3.45 8.93
CA GLU A 51 10.76 -2.80 8.57
C GLU A 51 10.66 -1.38 9.13
N CYS A 52 11.06 -1.19 10.40
CA CYS A 52 11.07 0.13 11.02
C CYS A 52 12.04 1.07 10.31
N LEU A 53 13.23 0.57 9.96
CA LEU A 53 14.24 1.35 9.23
C LEU A 53 13.76 1.71 7.83
N LEU A 54 13.14 0.79 7.09
CA LEU A 54 12.55 1.03 5.77
C LEU A 54 11.42 2.06 5.86
N ALA A 55 10.59 1.98 6.89
CA ALA A 55 9.53 2.93 7.15
C ALA A 55 10.06 4.36 7.36
N ILE A 56 11.09 4.52 8.21
CA ILE A 56 11.74 5.81 8.45
C ILE A 56 12.40 6.33 7.17
N THR A 57 13.05 5.45 6.40
CA THR A 57 13.63 5.82 5.10
C THR A 57 12.56 6.34 4.15
N ALA A 58 11.45 5.64 4.00
CA ALA A 58 10.39 6.06 3.11
C ALA A 58 9.82 7.44 3.49
N VAL A 59 9.63 7.71 4.78
CA VAL A 59 9.20 9.04 5.25
C VAL A 59 10.26 10.09 4.96
N SER A 60 11.55 9.79 5.21
CA SER A 60 12.65 10.72 4.94
C SER A 60 12.73 11.06 3.44
N GLU A 61 12.61 10.06 2.57
CA GLU A 61 12.60 10.26 1.11
C GLU A 61 11.37 11.04 0.64
N ALA A 62 10.18 10.78 1.21
CA ALA A 62 9.00 11.58 0.89
C ALA A 62 9.16 13.05 1.27
N LEU A 63 9.83 13.33 2.38
CA LEU A 63 10.16 14.70 2.81
C LEU A 63 11.22 15.34 1.90
N SER A 64 12.21 14.58 1.41
CA SER A 64 13.23 15.12 0.48
C SER A 64 12.61 15.61 -0.85
N HIS A 65 11.48 15.04 -1.25
CA HIS A 65 10.69 15.42 -2.41
C HIS A 65 9.52 16.36 -2.08
N SER A 66 9.51 16.95 -0.88
CA SER A 66 8.46 17.82 -0.35
C SER A 66 9.01 19.19 -0.01
N PRO A 67 8.21 20.26 -0.06
CA PRO A 67 8.57 21.54 0.53
C PRO A 67 8.61 21.51 2.08
N LEU A 68 8.14 20.42 2.70
CA LEU A 68 8.06 20.25 4.15
C LEU A 68 9.32 19.59 4.70
N SER A 69 9.70 19.98 5.90
CA SER A 69 10.79 19.40 6.68
C SER A 69 10.27 18.43 7.76
N ALA A 70 11.18 17.73 8.42
CA ALA A 70 10.84 16.90 9.58
C ALA A 70 10.20 17.70 10.74
N ALA A 71 10.55 18.99 10.88
CA ALA A 71 9.96 19.88 11.88
C ALA A 71 8.50 20.21 11.57
N ASP A 72 8.13 20.30 10.28
CA ASP A 72 6.78 20.63 9.84
C ASP A 72 5.81 19.48 10.08
N ILE A 73 6.27 18.23 10.05
CA ILE A 73 5.46 17.05 10.32
C ILE A 73 5.43 16.64 11.79
N ALA A 74 6.22 17.26 12.65
CA ALA A 74 6.22 16.98 14.08
C ALA A 74 4.93 17.47 14.77
N GLY A 75 4.56 16.84 15.88
CA GLY A 75 3.48 17.28 16.76
C GLY A 75 2.12 16.65 16.49
N GLN A 76 1.08 17.28 17.04
CA GLN A 76 -0.29 16.72 17.14
C GLN A 76 -1.13 16.84 15.87
N ARG A 77 -0.73 17.74 14.95
CA ARG A 77 -1.51 18.03 13.73
C ARG A 77 -1.10 17.20 12.52
N THR A 78 -0.22 16.20 12.71
CA THR A 78 0.16 15.22 11.69
C THR A 78 -0.34 13.83 12.09
N ALA A 79 -1.15 13.22 11.25
CA ALA A 79 -1.59 11.84 11.40
C ALA A 79 -0.59 10.88 10.75
N LEU A 80 -0.43 9.68 11.33
CA LEU A 80 0.32 8.58 10.74
C LEU A 80 -0.63 7.40 10.51
N VAL A 81 -0.85 7.03 9.26
CA VAL A 81 -1.73 5.94 8.85
C VAL A 81 -0.90 4.86 8.17
N TYR A 82 -0.80 3.71 8.80
CA TYR A 82 0.05 2.61 8.40
C TYR A 82 -0.75 1.47 7.78
N ALA A 83 -0.28 0.96 6.65
CA ALA A 83 -0.87 -0.19 5.95
C ALA A 83 0.18 -1.28 5.74
N SER A 84 -0.11 -2.50 6.17
CA SER A 84 0.74 -3.66 5.89
C SER A 84 -0.03 -4.97 6.00
N ALA A 85 0.45 -5.98 5.30
CA ALA A 85 0.00 -7.36 5.45
C ALA A 85 1.07 -8.26 6.09
N SER A 86 2.33 -7.85 6.06
CA SER A 86 3.48 -8.69 6.44
C SER A 86 4.39 -8.11 7.52
N SER A 87 4.27 -6.84 7.87
CA SER A 87 5.28 -6.10 8.63
C SER A 87 5.68 -6.68 10.00
N TYR A 88 4.81 -7.43 10.64
CA TYR A 88 5.13 -8.06 11.93
C TYR A 88 5.50 -9.54 11.80
N VAL A 89 5.43 -10.09 10.60
CA VAL A 89 5.66 -11.53 10.37
C VAL A 89 7.13 -11.87 10.61
N ALA A 90 8.05 -11.05 10.13
CA ALA A 90 9.49 -11.27 10.32
C ALA A 90 9.89 -11.25 11.80
N ALA A 91 9.40 -10.28 12.56
CA ALA A 91 9.68 -10.18 13.99
C ALA A 91 9.08 -11.36 14.79
N ASN A 92 7.85 -11.78 14.44
CA ASN A 92 7.21 -12.96 15.04
C ASN A 92 7.94 -14.24 14.68
N TRP A 93 8.33 -14.40 13.43
CA TRP A 93 9.11 -15.56 12.98
C TRP A 93 10.42 -15.65 13.73
N ALA A 94 11.18 -14.56 13.82
CA ALA A 94 12.42 -14.51 14.56
C ALA A 94 12.23 -14.81 16.05
N PHE A 95 11.18 -14.27 16.69
CA PHE A 95 10.87 -14.50 18.10
C PHE A 95 10.55 -15.98 18.38
N LEU A 96 9.80 -16.63 17.51
CA LEU A 96 9.39 -18.03 17.68
C LEU A 96 10.50 -19.05 17.36
N HIS A 97 11.46 -18.72 16.51
CA HIS A 97 12.45 -19.69 15.98
C HIS A 97 13.88 -19.42 16.43
N THR A 98 14.12 -18.41 17.28
CA THR A 98 15.46 -18.06 17.75
C THR A 98 15.60 -18.11 19.27
N ASP A 99 16.86 -18.09 19.73
CA ASP A 99 17.28 -18.19 21.12
C ASP A 99 16.48 -17.26 22.05
N PRO A 100 16.14 -17.69 23.28
CA PRO A 100 15.49 -16.88 24.34
C PRO A 100 16.13 -15.52 24.64
N SER A 101 17.41 -15.35 24.32
CA SER A 101 18.11 -14.06 24.44
C SER A 101 17.51 -12.93 23.60
N ARG A 102 16.61 -13.24 22.66
CA ARG A 102 15.93 -12.27 21.80
C ARG A 102 14.60 -11.75 22.32
N ALA A 103 14.25 -12.00 23.59
CA ALA A 103 13.07 -11.40 24.23
C ALA A 103 13.03 -9.87 24.08
N MET A 104 14.17 -9.21 23.88
CA MET A 104 14.27 -7.78 23.58
C MET A 104 13.55 -7.36 22.30
N TYR A 105 13.31 -8.28 21.36
CA TYR A 105 12.56 -8.00 20.12
C TYR A 105 11.05 -8.22 20.25
N PHE A 106 10.59 -8.67 21.43
CA PHE A 106 9.16 -8.87 21.68
C PHE A 106 8.30 -7.64 21.34
N PRO A 107 8.69 -6.39 21.65
CA PRO A 107 7.90 -5.22 21.27
C PRO A 107 7.64 -5.10 19.76
N TYR A 108 8.54 -5.64 18.94
CA TYR A 108 8.43 -5.58 17.48
C TYR A 108 7.53 -6.67 16.89
N THR A 109 7.00 -7.58 17.70
CA THR A 109 6.00 -8.56 17.25
C THR A 109 4.61 -7.96 17.10
N ALA A 110 4.39 -6.74 17.60
CA ALA A 110 3.13 -6.02 17.43
C ALA A 110 3.14 -5.19 16.13
N PRO A 111 2.05 -5.20 15.36
CA PRO A 111 1.93 -4.38 14.13
C PRO A 111 2.13 -2.89 14.37
N SER A 112 1.90 -2.42 15.58
CA SER A 112 2.08 -1.02 16.00
C SER A 112 3.55 -0.61 16.17
N ALA A 113 4.49 -1.54 16.14
CA ALA A 113 5.91 -1.23 16.36
C ALA A 113 6.47 -0.34 15.25
N VAL A 114 6.16 -0.63 13.98
CA VAL A 114 6.66 0.15 12.85
C VAL A 114 6.18 1.60 12.90
N PRO A 115 4.86 1.89 12.95
CA PRO A 115 4.42 3.28 13.05
C PRO A 115 4.82 3.94 14.38
N GLY A 116 5.01 3.17 15.46
CA GLY A 116 5.53 3.66 16.73
C GLY A 116 6.97 4.20 16.61
N GLU A 117 7.87 3.45 15.95
CA GLU A 117 9.24 3.91 15.69
C GLU A 117 9.28 5.16 14.79
N VAL A 118 8.44 5.20 13.75
CA VAL A 118 8.30 6.38 12.88
C VAL A 118 7.83 7.59 13.69
N SER A 119 6.78 7.42 14.52
CA SER A 119 6.25 8.49 15.38
C SER A 119 7.31 9.04 16.32
N MET A 120 8.07 8.16 16.97
CA MET A 120 9.16 8.56 17.87
C MET A 120 10.30 9.25 17.12
N TYR A 121 10.65 8.79 15.94
CA TYR A 121 11.75 9.35 15.16
C TYR A 121 11.46 10.77 14.67
N PHE A 122 10.26 11.00 14.13
CA PHE A 122 9.82 12.30 13.60
C PHE A 122 9.06 13.15 14.60
N ASN A 123 8.94 12.71 15.87
CA ASN A 123 8.18 13.40 16.92
C ASN A 123 6.72 13.67 16.53
N ILE A 124 6.07 12.71 15.86
CA ILE A 124 4.66 12.79 15.49
C ILE A 124 3.84 12.32 16.71
N THR A 125 2.92 13.17 17.18
CA THR A 125 2.08 12.90 18.35
C THR A 125 0.58 13.02 18.05
N GLY A 126 0.24 13.13 16.77
CA GLY A 126 -1.13 13.19 16.28
C GLY A 126 -1.79 11.80 16.17
N PRO A 127 -2.97 11.72 15.55
CA PRO A 127 -3.67 10.47 15.36
C PRO A 127 -2.80 9.43 14.64
N TYR A 128 -2.84 8.17 15.13
CA TYR A 128 -2.17 7.10 14.41
C TYR A 128 -3.05 5.86 14.31
N LEU A 129 -3.02 5.19 13.15
CA LEU A 129 -3.85 4.05 12.81
C LEU A 129 -3.04 3.01 12.04
N SER A 130 -3.38 1.72 12.21
CA SER A 130 -2.77 0.62 11.46
C SER A 130 -3.85 -0.24 10.81
N PHE A 131 -3.70 -0.51 9.53
CA PHE A 131 -4.57 -1.36 8.72
C PHE A 131 -3.82 -2.61 8.28
N LEU A 132 -4.40 -3.80 8.52
CA LEU A 132 -3.77 -5.10 8.30
C LEU A 132 -4.66 -6.02 7.43
N SER A 133 -5.53 -5.46 6.64
CA SER A 133 -6.52 -6.17 5.80
C SER A 133 -5.96 -6.69 4.47
N GLY A 134 -4.69 -7.10 4.45
CA GLY A 134 -4.04 -7.61 3.24
C GLY A 134 -3.91 -6.53 2.17
N ALA A 135 -4.15 -6.87 0.90
CA ALA A 135 -4.04 -5.91 -0.20
C ALA A 135 -5.03 -4.72 -0.11
N ASN A 136 -6.11 -4.84 0.67
CA ASN A 136 -7.08 -3.76 0.83
C ASN A 136 -6.58 -2.66 1.79
N ALA A 137 -5.65 -2.96 2.67
CA ALA A 137 -5.17 -2.05 3.71
C ALA A 137 -4.68 -0.69 3.16
N GLY A 138 -4.06 -0.67 1.98
CA GLY A 138 -3.61 0.57 1.35
C GLY A 138 -4.75 1.53 0.99
N LEU A 139 -5.88 1.02 0.47
CA LEU A 139 -7.05 1.86 0.17
C LEU A 139 -7.77 2.31 1.44
N GLU A 140 -7.86 1.43 2.44
CA GLU A 140 -8.43 1.78 3.74
C GLU A 140 -7.63 2.88 4.43
N ALA A 141 -6.29 2.79 4.38
CA ALA A 141 -5.40 3.81 4.91
C ALA A 141 -5.57 5.17 4.21
N LEU A 142 -5.66 5.17 2.87
CA LEU A 142 -5.93 6.37 2.08
C LEU A 142 -7.26 7.02 2.46
N TRP A 143 -8.33 6.24 2.51
CA TRP A 143 -9.64 6.72 2.88
C TRP A 143 -9.67 7.29 4.31
N GLN A 144 -9.04 6.59 5.24
CA GLN A 144 -8.99 7.04 6.64
C GLN A 144 -8.16 8.32 6.80
N ALA A 145 -7.02 8.42 6.11
CA ALA A 145 -6.23 9.65 6.09
C ALA A 145 -7.04 10.85 5.59
N ALA A 146 -7.78 10.66 4.50
CA ALA A 146 -8.69 11.67 3.99
C ALA A 146 -9.79 12.05 4.99
N THR A 147 -10.32 11.06 5.69
CA THR A 147 -11.35 11.28 6.72
C THR A 147 -10.79 12.14 7.86
N LEU A 148 -9.59 11.84 8.35
CA LEU A 148 -8.94 12.63 9.40
C LEU A 148 -8.69 14.09 8.98
N LEU A 149 -8.25 14.29 7.73
CA LEU A 149 -8.07 15.63 7.15
C LEU A 149 -9.39 16.38 7.01
N ASN A 150 -10.44 15.71 6.51
CA ASN A 150 -11.76 16.32 6.27
C ASN A 150 -12.50 16.67 7.56
N THR A 151 -12.28 15.88 8.62
CA THR A 151 -12.90 16.10 9.94
C THR A 151 -12.06 16.98 10.87
N ASP A 152 -11.03 17.65 10.34
CA ASP A 152 -10.14 18.57 11.06
C ASP A 152 -9.40 17.95 12.25
N GLN A 153 -9.17 16.64 12.21
CA GLN A 153 -8.39 15.96 13.24
C GLN A 153 -6.88 16.12 13.03
N CYS A 154 -6.45 16.43 11.82
CA CYS A 154 -5.07 16.75 11.48
C CYS A 154 -5.03 17.73 10.29
N ASP A 155 -3.86 18.36 10.08
CA ASP A 155 -3.58 19.22 8.92
C ASP A 155 -2.85 18.42 7.83
N ARG A 156 -2.13 17.37 8.25
CA ARG A 156 -1.32 16.49 7.38
C ARG A 156 -1.54 15.04 7.75
N ALA A 157 -1.42 14.16 6.77
CA ALA A 157 -1.47 12.72 6.98
C ALA A 157 -0.34 12.05 6.21
N LEU A 158 0.52 11.32 6.91
CA LEU A 158 1.48 10.38 6.36
C LEU A 158 0.79 9.03 6.17
N ILE A 159 0.72 8.54 4.95
CA ILE A 159 0.25 7.20 4.63
C ILE A 159 1.48 6.37 4.30
N LEU A 160 1.70 5.33 5.08
CA LEU A 160 2.91 4.53 5.01
C LEU A 160 2.56 3.07 4.75
N GLY A 161 3.13 2.49 3.70
CA GLY A 161 3.03 1.08 3.38
C GLY A 161 4.40 0.41 3.41
N VAL A 162 4.58 -0.64 4.22
CA VAL A 162 5.84 -1.41 4.25
C VAL A 162 5.55 -2.89 4.19
N GLU A 163 6.23 -3.58 3.27
CA GLU A 163 6.16 -5.03 3.12
C GLU A 163 7.56 -5.62 3.00
N THR A 164 7.89 -6.58 3.87
CA THR A 164 9.17 -7.30 3.87
C THR A 164 8.95 -8.80 3.86
N PHE A 165 9.83 -9.55 3.19
CA PHE A 165 9.63 -10.98 2.97
C PHE A 165 10.90 -11.81 3.17
N ILE A 166 12.09 -11.23 2.97
CA ILE A 166 13.34 -12.00 2.91
C ILE A 166 13.69 -12.66 4.24
N GLU A 167 13.36 -12.04 5.37
CA GLU A 167 13.63 -12.57 6.70
C GLU A 167 12.85 -13.86 7.00
N CYS A 168 11.74 -14.08 6.29
CA CYS A 168 10.90 -15.29 6.41
C CYS A 168 10.69 -15.96 5.05
N GLU A 169 11.69 -15.97 4.19
CA GLU A 169 11.62 -16.54 2.84
C GLU A 169 11.06 -17.97 2.86
N GLU A 170 11.45 -18.79 3.85
CA GLU A 170 10.94 -20.14 3.99
C GLU A 170 9.43 -20.20 4.15
N LEU A 171 8.86 -19.34 5.00
CA LEU A 171 7.42 -19.24 5.22
C LEU A 171 6.69 -18.88 3.92
N TYR A 172 7.15 -17.83 3.24
CA TYR A 172 6.55 -17.38 1.98
C TYR A 172 6.72 -18.38 0.84
N THR A 173 7.84 -19.11 0.82
CA THR A 173 8.06 -20.20 -0.16
C THR A 173 7.07 -21.34 0.05
N ARG A 174 6.74 -21.68 1.30
CA ARG A 174 5.69 -22.67 1.62
C ARG A 174 4.30 -22.17 1.18
N GLY A 175 4.04 -20.87 1.35
CA GLY A 175 2.80 -20.19 0.94
C GLY A 175 2.65 -19.90 -0.55
N ARG A 176 3.61 -20.29 -1.41
CA ARG A 176 3.68 -19.92 -2.84
C ARG A 176 2.45 -20.26 -3.69
N ARG A 177 1.59 -21.17 -3.23
CA ARG A 177 0.35 -21.52 -3.93
C ARG A 177 -0.74 -20.48 -3.72
N LEU A 178 -0.66 -19.73 -2.62
CA LEU A 178 -1.62 -18.67 -2.23
C LEU A 178 -1.15 -17.30 -2.71
N LEU A 179 0.18 -17.11 -2.71
CA LEU A 179 0.82 -15.84 -3.08
C LEU A 179 1.42 -15.97 -4.48
N SER A 180 1.16 -14.99 -5.32
CA SER A 180 1.80 -14.91 -6.64
C SER A 180 3.24 -14.42 -6.50
N MET A 181 4.16 -15.08 -7.20
CA MET A 181 5.54 -14.63 -7.29
C MET A 181 5.75 -13.76 -8.52
N PRO A 182 6.67 -12.79 -8.51
CA PRO A 182 7.55 -12.46 -7.38
C PRO A 182 6.84 -11.69 -6.28
N LEU A 183 7.24 -11.94 -5.02
CA LEU A 183 6.99 -11.03 -3.91
C LEU A 183 8.02 -9.91 -3.97
N VAL A 184 7.59 -8.68 -3.92
CA VAL A 184 8.47 -7.52 -4.04
C VAL A 184 8.38 -6.68 -2.78
N GLU A 185 9.49 -6.64 -2.05
CA GLU A 185 9.57 -5.80 -0.86
C GLU A 185 9.40 -4.34 -1.22
N THR A 186 8.69 -3.63 -0.39
CA THR A 186 8.25 -2.27 -0.69
C THR A 186 8.19 -1.44 0.57
N ALA A 187 8.64 -0.19 0.47
CA ALA A 187 8.34 0.87 1.42
C ALA A 187 7.85 2.09 0.63
N VAL A 188 6.64 2.52 0.88
CA VAL A 188 5.99 3.64 0.18
C VAL A 188 5.43 4.61 1.21
N CYS A 189 5.67 5.90 1.01
CA CYS A 189 5.10 6.96 1.83
C CYS A 189 4.42 8.01 0.94
N LEU A 190 3.21 8.40 1.32
CA LEU A 190 2.45 9.49 0.73
C LEU A 190 2.17 10.52 1.80
N LEU A 191 2.53 11.76 1.56
CA LEU A 191 2.25 12.89 2.44
C LEU A 191 1.10 13.70 1.85
N LEU A 192 -0.04 13.68 2.52
CA LEU A 192 -1.22 14.46 2.15
C LEU A 192 -1.36 15.68 3.05
N GLU A 193 -1.73 16.79 2.45
CA GLU A 193 -2.10 18.01 3.16
C GLU A 193 -3.57 18.38 2.91
N ARG A 194 -4.15 19.03 3.92
CA ARG A 194 -5.47 19.60 3.81
C ARG A 194 -5.44 20.80 2.85
N TYR A 195 -6.36 20.81 1.89
CA TYR A 195 -6.54 21.93 0.98
C TYR A 195 -7.98 22.47 1.09
N PRO A 196 -8.21 23.79 0.95
CA PRO A 196 -9.54 24.39 1.14
C PRO A 196 -10.65 23.86 0.23
N SER A 197 -10.30 23.37 -0.97
CA SER A 197 -11.23 22.70 -1.89
C SER A 197 -11.04 21.20 -1.85
N LEU A 198 -11.65 20.51 -0.88
CA LEU A 198 -11.56 19.08 -0.76
C LEU A 198 -12.47 18.40 -1.78
N ALA A 199 -11.88 17.76 -2.74
CA ALA A 199 -12.57 16.74 -3.51
C ALA A 199 -12.89 15.56 -2.58
N THR A 200 -14.13 15.13 -2.57
CA THR A 200 -14.59 14.02 -1.74
C THR A 200 -14.10 12.71 -2.32
N MET A 201 -13.28 11.97 -1.55
CA MET A 201 -13.01 10.57 -1.85
C MET A 201 -14.22 9.72 -1.49
N ASN A 202 -14.65 8.89 -2.42
CA ASN A 202 -15.69 7.91 -2.16
C ASN A 202 -15.03 6.53 -1.94
N TYR A 203 -15.36 5.91 -0.82
CA TYR A 203 -14.88 4.58 -0.46
C TYR A 203 -16.06 3.62 -0.34
N SER A 204 -15.90 2.42 -0.89
CA SER A 204 -16.81 1.30 -0.75
C SER A 204 -16.03 0.02 -0.50
N ALA A 205 -16.53 -0.83 0.35
CA ALA A 205 -15.95 -2.14 0.62
C ALA A 205 -17.04 -3.18 0.85
N GLY A 206 -16.71 -4.44 0.62
CA GLY A 206 -17.62 -5.55 0.83
C GLY A 206 -16.93 -6.91 0.72
N ASN A 207 -17.70 -7.96 0.89
CA ASN A 207 -17.26 -9.34 0.71
C ASN A 207 -18.07 -10.00 -0.41
N THR A 208 -17.42 -10.86 -1.19
CA THR A 208 -18.14 -11.81 -2.04
C THR A 208 -18.80 -12.85 -1.16
N THR A 209 -20.12 -12.95 -1.19
CA THR A 209 -20.84 -14.02 -0.48
C THR A 209 -20.62 -15.35 -1.19
N ALA A 210 -20.66 -16.45 -0.43
CA ALA A 210 -20.43 -17.82 -0.91
C ALA A 210 -21.43 -18.27 -2.02
N ASP A 211 -22.57 -17.58 -2.16
CA ASP A 211 -23.57 -17.83 -3.19
C ASP A 211 -23.17 -17.27 -4.57
N ASN A 212 -22.21 -16.38 -4.63
CA ASN A 212 -21.66 -15.90 -5.90
C ASN A 212 -20.69 -16.95 -6.43
N GLN A 213 -20.93 -17.42 -7.65
CA GLN A 213 -20.11 -18.44 -8.33
C GLN A 213 -18.63 -18.18 -8.09
N ALA A 214 -17.86 -19.18 -7.68
CA ALA A 214 -16.46 -19.12 -7.26
C ALA A 214 -15.48 -18.41 -8.25
N ASN A 215 -15.96 -18.01 -9.43
CA ASN A 215 -15.20 -17.31 -10.46
C ASN A 215 -15.60 -15.84 -10.62
N GLU A 216 -16.53 -15.31 -9.83
CA GLU A 216 -17.00 -13.93 -9.97
C GLU A 216 -16.14 -12.98 -9.13
N LEU A 217 -15.20 -12.30 -9.80
CA LEU A 217 -14.28 -11.34 -9.14
C LEU A 217 -14.86 -9.93 -9.08
N ILE A 218 -15.80 -9.60 -9.97
CA ILE A 218 -16.49 -8.31 -10.01
C ILE A 218 -17.92 -8.52 -9.51
N THR A 219 -18.21 -8.03 -8.31
CA THR A 219 -19.52 -8.23 -7.66
C THR A 219 -20.60 -7.31 -8.22
N PRO A 220 -21.90 -7.62 -8.02
CA PRO A 220 -23.00 -6.72 -8.39
C PRO A 220 -22.88 -5.34 -7.73
N GLU A 221 -22.42 -5.26 -6.48
CA GLU A 221 -22.20 -3.99 -5.77
C GLU A 221 -21.08 -3.19 -6.42
N MET A 222 -19.96 -3.83 -6.79
CA MET A 222 -18.89 -3.18 -7.54
C MET A 222 -19.41 -2.64 -8.87
N LEU A 223 -20.21 -3.43 -9.60
CA LEU A 223 -20.82 -2.98 -10.86
C LEU A 223 -21.78 -1.81 -10.67
N ALA A 224 -22.54 -1.78 -9.56
CA ALA A 224 -23.43 -0.67 -9.24
C ALA A 224 -22.63 0.63 -9.04
N THR A 225 -21.52 0.57 -8.30
CA THR A 225 -20.61 1.71 -8.12
C THR A 225 -19.98 2.13 -9.46
N LEU A 226 -19.54 1.16 -10.27
CA LEU A 226 -18.95 1.42 -11.59
C LEU A 226 -19.92 2.06 -12.59
N ARG A 227 -21.22 1.81 -12.47
CA ARG A 227 -22.24 2.47 -13.31
C ARG A 227 -22.31 3.98 -13.11
N ALA A 228 -21.96 4.44 -11.94
CA ALA A 228 -21.89 5.87 -11.61
C ALA A 228 -20.54 6.50 -11.98
N THR A 229 -19.59 5.69 -12.50
CA THR A 229 -18.24 6.14 -12.80
C THR A 229 -18.19 6.91 -14.13
N PRO A 230 -17.64 8.12 -14.16
CA PRO A 230 -17.50 8.90 -15.40
C PRO A 230 -16.65 8.18 -16.45
N ALA A 231 -16.93 8.40 -17.72
CA ALA A 231 -16.20 7.78 -18.83
C ALA A 231 -14.69 8.14 -18.88
N THR A 232 -14.32 9.27 -18.28
CA THR A 232 -12.93 9.76 -18.18
C THR A 232 -12.15 9.17 -17.02
N THR A 233 -12.77 8.32 -16.20
CA THR A 233 -12.13 7.72 -15.03
C THR A 233 -11.13 6.65 -15.45
N ALA A 234 -9.88 6.76 -15.01
CA ALA A 234 -8.92 5.67 -15.12
C ALA A 234 -9.18 4.61 -14.05
N ILE A 235 -9.13 3.34 -14.41
CA ILE A 235 -9.35 2.23 -13.48
C ILE A 235 -8.04 1.52 -13.19
N THR A 236 -7.65 1.52 -11.93
CA THR A 236 -6.46 0.87 -11.41
C THR A 236 -6.86 -0.35 -10.59
N LEU A 237 -6.45 -1.54 -11.04
CA LEU A 237 -6.76 -2.81 -10.39
C LEU A 237 -5.58 -3.33 -9.61
N CYS A 238 -5.78 -3.57 -8.32
CA CYS A 238 -4.84 -4.13 -7.37
C CYS A 238 -5.32 -5.53 -6.95
N GLY A 239 -4.88 -6.56 -7.65
CA GLY A 239 -5.23 -7.93 -7.31
C GLY A 239 -4.39 -8.46 -6.13
N SER A 240 -4.91 -9.45 -5.40
CA SER A 240 -4.10 -10.24 -4.47
C SER A 240 -2.96 -10.97 -5.19
N THR A 241 -3.14 -11.24 -6.48
CA THR A 241 -2.15 -11.81 -7.38
C THR A 241 -2.26 -11.16 -8.76
N MET A 242 -1.20 -11.25 -9.56
CA MET A 242 -1.25 -10.80 -10.96
C MET A 242 -2.35 -11.52 -11.76
N ARG A 243 -2.56 -12.82 -11.51
CA ARG A 243 -3.64 -13.59 -12.13
C ARG A 243 -5.01 -13.02 -11.78
N THR A 244 -5.24 -12.75 -10.51
CA THR A 244 -6.50 -12.16 -10.03
C THR A 244 -6.74 -10.79 -10.69
N GLY A 245 -5.73 -9.92 -10.72
CA GLY A 245 -5.84 -8.62 -11.38
C GLY A 245 -6.17 -8.71 -12.87
N ARG A 246 -5.53 -9.62 -13.60
CA ARG A 246 -5.84 -9.85 -15.03
C ARG A 246 -7.25 -10.39 -15.25
N GLN A 247 -7.71 -11.32 -14.41
CA GLN A 247 -9.08 -11.83 -14.47
C GLN A 247 -10.11 -10.75 -14.14
N MET A 248 -9.86 -9.90 -13.15
CA MET A 248 -10.70 -8.74 -12.85
C MET A 248 -10.80 -7.80 -14.04
N ALA A 249 -9.66 -7.48 -14.68
CA ALA A 249 -9.63 -6.63 -15.87
C ALA A 249 -10.44 -7.22 -17.03
N GLN A 250 -10.35 -8.54 -17.25
CA GLN A 250 -11.12 -9.23 -18.28
C GLN A 250 -12.63 -9.19 -17.99
N GLN A 251 -13.03 -9.51 -16.74
CA GLN A 251 -14.43 -9.47 -16.33
C GLN A 251 -15.00 -8.05 -16.42
N LEU A 252 -14.21 -7.05 -16.01
CA LEU A 252 -14.62 -5.66 -16.05
C LEU A 252 -14.88 -5.18 -17.49
N ARG A 253 -13.97 -5.50 -18.44
CA ARG A 253 -14.17 -5.19 -19.84
C ARG A 253 -15.42 -5.84 -20.43
N HIS A 254 -15.69 -7.08 -20.05
CA HIS A 254 -16.85 -7.84 -20.53
C HIS A 254 -18.18 -7.34 -19.95
N ARG A 255 -18.17 -6.83 -18.72
CA ARG A 255 -19.37 -6.41 -17.98
C ARG A 255 -19.55 -4.90 -17.90
N TRP A 256 -18.71 -4.13 -18.60
CA TRP A 256 -18.82 -2.67 -18.56
C TRP A 256 -20.21 -2.19 -18.97
N PRO A 257 -20.85 -1.30 -18.21
CA PRO A 257 -22.31 -1.09 -18.31
C PRO A 257 -22.81 -0.44 -19.59
N SER A 258 -22.01 0.24 -20.35
CA SER A 258 -22.27 0.82 -21.69
C SER A 258 -21.29 1.95 -22.00
N GLY A 259 -21.00 2.17 -23.28
CA GLY A 259 -20.01 3.17 -23.73
C GLY A 259 -18.62 2.57 -23.92
N SER A 260 -17.62 3.43 -24.09
CA SER A 260 -16.22 2.99 -24.18
C SER A 260 -15.70 2.59 -22.80
N VAL A 261 -15.06 1.42 -22.73
CA VAL A 261 -14.38 0.97 -21.51
C VAL A 261 -13.25 1.94 -21.19
N PRO A 262 -13.20 2.51 -19.97
CA PRO A 262 -12.08 3.37 -19.61
C PRO A 262 -10.75 2.63 -19.60
N PRO A 263 -9.62 3.33 -19.60
CA PRO A 263 -8.31 2.71 -19.43
C PRO A 263 -8.25 1.87 -18.15
N ILE A 264 -7.85 0.60 -18.28
CA ILE A 264 -7.70 -0.31 -17.13
C ILE A 264 -6.24 -0.69 -17.01
N SER A 265 -5.64 -0.36 -15.88
CA SER A 265 -4.30 -0.74 -15.48
C SER A 265 -4.34 -1.84 -14.42
N VAL A 266 -3.47 -2.85 -14.54
CA VAL A 266 -3.27 -3.90 -13.52
C VAL A 266 -1.90 -3.69 -12.88
N VAL A 267 -1.88 -3.15 -11.67
CA VAL A 267 -0.66 -2.74 -10.95
C VAL A 267 0.31 -3.90 -10.80
N ASN A 268 -0.18 -5.07 -10.40
CA ASN A 268 0.65 -6.26 -10.19
C ASN A 268 1.45 -6.68 -11.45
N THR A 269 1.06 -6.26 -12.64
CA THR A 269 1.84 -6.55 -13.86
C THR A 269 3.18 -5.84 -13.83
N ARG A 270 3.24 -4.62 -13.29
CA ARG A 270 4.47 -3.82 -13.17
C ARG A 270 5.20 -4.03 -11.85
N THR A 271 4.47 -4.24 -10.77
CA THR A 271 5.06 -4.28 -9.43
C THR A 271 5.43 -5.69 -8.96
N GLY A 272 4.73 -6.73 -9.44
CA GLY A 272 4.68 -8.01 -8.76
C GLY A 272 3.70 -7.95 -7.58
N THR A 273 3.94 -8.74 -6.55
CA THR A 273 3.10 -8.79 -5.35
C THR A 273 3.72 -7.98 -4.22
N CYS A 274 3.13 -6.80 -3.96
CA CYS A 274 3.52 -5.87 -2.89
C CYS A 274 2.43 -5.77 -1.81
N LEU A 275 1.51 -6.73 -1.74
CA LEU A 275 0.42 -6.83 -0.75
C LEU A 275 -0.29 -5.49 -0.48
N ALA A 276 -0.27 -4.99 0.77
CA ALA A 276 -0.94 -3.75 1.16
C ALA A 276 -0.36 -2.49 0.49
N ALA A 277 0.89 -2.51 0.06
CA ALA A 277 1.50 -1.41 -0.68
C ALA A 277 1.03 -1.32 -2.14
N THR A 278 0.50 -2.42 -2.73
CA THR A 278 0.07 -2.45 -4.13
C THR A 278 -0.92 -1.32 -4.49
N PRO A 279 -1.98 -1.03 -3.71
CA PRO A 279 -2.91 0.06 -4.04
C PRO A 279 -2.26 1.45 -3.95
N LEU A 280 -1.33 1.66 -3.03
CA LEU A 280 -0.60 2.92 -2.90
C LEU A 280 0.27 3.16 -4.13
N ILE A 281 0.97 2.13 -4.61
CA ILE A 281 1.74 2.20 -5.87
C ILE A 281 0.79 2.43 -7.05
N GLY A 282 -0.37 1.76 -7.06
CA GLY A 282 -1.39 1.95 -8.09
C GLY A 282 -1.87 3.39 -8.20
N LEU A 283 -2.08 4.05 -7.08
CA LEU A 283 -2.40 5.47 -7.05
C LEU A 283 -1.25 6.33 -7.60
N LEU A 284 -0.01 6.05 -7.19
CA LEU A 284 1.17 6.77 -7.71
C LEU A 284 1.30 6.64 -9.23
N LEU A 285 1.13 5.43 -9.77
CA LEU A 285 1.14 5.18 -11.21
C LEU A 285 0.03 5.95 -11.93
N ALA A 286 -1.18 5.91 -11.39
CA ALA A 286 -2.32 6.60 -11.98
C ALA A 286 -2.13 8.13 -11.95
N LEU A 287 -1.57 8.69 -10.87
CA LEU A 287 -1.25 10.12 -10.78
C LEU A 287 -0.15 10.54 -11.75
N ALA A 288 0.87 9.69 -11.95
CA ALA A 288 1.96 9.97 -12.90
C ALA A 288 1.48 9.91 -14.36
N GLU A 289 0.52 9.04 -14.67
CA GLU A 289 -0.09 8.90 -16.00
C GLU A 289 -1.23 9.91 -16.22
N ALA A 290 -1.48 10.83 -15.27
CA ALA A 290 -2.67 11.67 -15.16
C ALA A 290 -3.04 12.41 -16.46
N GLN A 291 -3.85 11.75 -17.29
CA GLN A 291 -4.64 12.32 -18.38
C GLN A 291 -6.15 12.30 -18.02
N HIS A 292 -6.50 11.92 -16.79
CA HIS A 292 -7.87 11.65 -16.37
C HIS A 292 -8.26 12.52 -15.19
N GLU A 293 -9.50 12.98 -15.19
CA GLU A 293 -10.05 13.84 -14.13
C GLU A 293 -10.27 13.07 -12.83
N GLN A 294 -10.45 11.74 -12.92
CA GLN A 294 -10.68 10.88 -11.76
C GLN A 294 -9.95 9.55 -11.89
N ILE A 295 -9.50 9.03 -10.77
CA ILE A 295 -8.86 7.73 -10.64
C ILE A 295 -9.72 6.84 -9.75
N LEU A 296 -10.08 5.66 -10.25
CA LEU A 296 -10.76 4.64 -9.47
C LEU A 296 -9.80 3.49 -9.17
N CYS A 297 -9.39 3.35 -7.92
CA CYS A 297 -8.60 2.23 -7.46
C CYS A 297 -9.52 1.13 -6.92
N ILE A 298 -9.31 -0.11 -7.38
CA ILE A 298 -10.03 -1.29 -6.92
C ILE A 298 -9.01 -2.28 -6.38
N SER A 299 -9.17 -2.69 -5.13
CA SER A 299 -8.35 -3.72 -4.49
C SER A 299 -9.18 -4.93 -4.12
N ARG A 300 -8.55 -6.12 -4.14
CA ARG A 300 -9.16 -7.37 -3.72
C ARG A 300 -8.16 -8.24 -2.96
N TRP A 301 -8.60 -8.79 -1.84
CA TRP A 301 -7.86 -9.75 -1.03
C TRP A 301 -8.76 -10.90 -0.59
N GLY A 302 -8.57 -12.08 -1.18
CA GLY A 302 -9.48 -13.19 -0.99
C GLY A 302 -10.90 -12.85 -1.45
N GLU A 303 -11.86 -12.95 -0.55
CA GLU A 303 -13.26 -12.59 -0.79
C GLU A 303 -13.56 -11.11 -0.53
N ALA A 304 -12.71 -10.44 0.24
CA ALA A 304 -12.86 -9.03 0.53
C ALA A 304 -12.41 -8.15 -0.65
N TRP A 305 -13.15 -7.05 -0.90
CA TRP A 305 -12.80 -6.05 -1.89
C TRP A 305 -12.97 -4.64 -1.32
N SER A 306 -12.24 -3.72 -1.87
CA SER A 306 -12.39 -2.29 -1.61
C SER A 306 -12.22 -1.48 -2.88
N MET A 307 -12.91 -0.36 -2.96
CA MET A 307 -12.88 0.59 -4.07
C MET A 307 -12.73 1.99 -3.51
N LEU A 308 -11.85 2.77 -4.13
CA LEU A 308 -11.64 4.16 -3.78
C LEU A 308 -11.62 5.00 -5.06
N SER A 309 -12.48 6.02 -5.12
CA SER A 309 -12.44 7.04 -6.16
C SER A 309 -11.62 8.23 -5.64
N TRP A 310 -10.56 8.56 -6.36
CA TRP A 310 -9.75 9.75 -6.16
C TRP A 310 -10.15 10.79 -7.21
N PRO A 311 -10.44 12.03 -6.82
CA PRO A 311 -10.82 13.11 -7.70
C PRO A 311 -9.68 13.63 -8.55
#